data_4901fe67b63b1bcc2b204257662a4d61
#
_entry.id   4901fe67b63b1bcc2b204257662a4d61
#
_cell.length_a   1.000
_cell.length_b   1.000
_cell.length_c   1.000
_cell.angle_alpha   90.00
_cell.angle_beta   90.00
_cell.angle_gamma   90.00
#
_symmetry.space_group_name_H-M   'P 1'
#
loop_
_entity.id
_entity.type
_entity.pdbx_description
1 polymer ?
#
loop_
_entity_poly.entity_id
_entity_poly.type
_entity_poly.pdbx_seq_one_letter_code
_entity_poly.pdbx_strand_id
1 'polypeptide(L)'
;MKNILITGANGQLGNEMRVLSAEHPEYTYFFTDIAELDICDEQAVLDFVKTNDIHVIVNCAAYTAVDKAEENVELCSKLNADAVGYLARAAEANQAEFIQISTDYVFDGTAHVPYKETEPTCPNSVYGRTKLAGEQHALTYCTRAMIIRTAWLYSTFGNNFVKTMIRLGKERDSLGVIFDQIGTPTYARDLARAIYAVIGQGVVPGVYHFSNEGVCSWYDFTKAIHRLAGITACQVKPLHTEEYPTPAKRPHYSVLDKSKIKMMFGIEIPYWEESLKECINALSF
;
A
#
# COMPACT_ATOMS: atom_id res chain seq x y z
N MET A 1 -20.96 2.12 -18.37
CA MET A 1 -20.26 1.23 -17.42
C MET A 1 -18.83 1.72 -17.36
N LYS A 2 -18.25 1.96 -16.18
CA LYS A 2 -16.81 2.38 -16.09
C LYS A 2 -15.91 1.18 -16.33
N ASN A 3 -14.89 1.31 -17.17
CA ASN A 3 -13.82 0.35 -17.37
C ASN A 3 -12.67 0.68 -16.41
N ILE A 4 -12.29 -0.25 -15.54
CA ILE A 4 -11.29 -0.05 -14.49
C ILE A 4 -10.09 -0.94 -14.76
N LEU A 5 -8.92 -0.35 -14.94
CA LEU A 5 -7.64 -1.05 -15.01
C LEU A 5 -7.03 -1.15 -13.61
N ILE A 6 -6.70 -2.35 -13.17
CA ILE A 6 -6.00 -2.62 -11.91
C ILE A 6 -4.68 -3.29 -12.25
N THR A 7 -3.57 -2.58 -12.06
CA THR A 7 -2.22 -3.09 -12.28
C THR A 7 -1.66 -3.74 -11.02
N GLY A 8 -0.68 -4.66 -11.15
CA GLY A 8 -0.18 -5.42 -10.01
C GLY A 8 -1.27 -6.29 -9.38
N ALA A 9 -2.15 -6.83 -10.22
CA ALA A 9 -3.37 -7.53 -9.82
C ALA A 9 -3.11 -8.83 -9.04
N ASN A 10 -1.90 -9.40 -9.13
CA ASN A 10 -1.49 -10.59 -8.39
C ASN A 10 -0.85 -10.26 -7.03
N GLY A 11 -0.65 -8.98 -6.72
CA GLY A 11 -0.19 -8.48 -5.42
C GLY A 11 -1.27 -8.54 -4.33
N GLN A 12 -0.93 -8.10 -3.12
CA GLN A 12 -1.84 -8.10 -1.98
C GLN A 12 -3.10 -7.27 -2.26
N LEU A 13 -2.93 -5.98 -2.60
CA LEU A 13 -4.05 -5.07 -2.84
C LEU A 13 -4.82 -5.45 -4.12
N GLY A 14 -4.12 -5.80 -5.20
CA GLY A 14 -4.76 -6.21 -6.46
C GLY A 14 -5.68 -7.42 -6.30
N ASN A 15 -5.28 -8.43 -5.50
CA ASN A 15 -6.13 -9.57 -5.19
C ASN A 15 -7.34 -9.18 -4.33
N GLU A 16 -7.18 -8.30 -3.32
CA GLU A 16 -8.32 -7.81 -2.54
C GLU A 16 -9.30 -6.99 -3.39
N MET A 17 -8.80 -6.15 -4.32
CA MET A 17 -9.63 -5.48 -5.33
C MET A 17 -10.40 -6.49 -6.20
N ARG A 18 -9.74 -7.58 -6.63
CA ARG A 18 -10.37 -8.64 -7.42
C ARG A 18 -11.47 -9.36 -6.63
N VAL A 19 -11.24 -9.66 -5.35
CA VAL A 19 -12.28 -10.30 -4.51
C VAL A 19 -13.50 -9.39 -4.37
N LEU A 20 -13.27 -8.12 -4.06
CA LEU A 20 -14.35 -7.15 -3.87
C LEU A 20 -15.04 -6.73 -5.18
N SER A 21 -14.45 -6.98 -6.35
CA SER A 21 -15.10 -6.66 -7.64
C SER A 21 -16.46 -7.35 -7.82
N ALA A 22 -16.68 -8.49 -7.17
CA ALA A 22 -17.97 -9.17 -7.18
C ALA A 22 -19.09 -8.36 -6.48
N GLU A 23 -18.75 -7.44 -5.58
CA GLU A 23 -19.66 -6.54 -4.90
C GLU A 23 -20.01 -5.30 -5.74
N HIS A 24 -19.29 -5.08 -6.86
CA HIS A 24 -19.40 -3.92 -7.74
C HIS A 24 -19.62 -4.33 -9.21
N PRO A 25 -20.70 -5.06 -9.52
CA PRO A 25 -20.95 -5.59 -10.89
C PRO A 25 -21.28 -4.49 -11.92
N GLU A 26 -21.45 -3.25 -11.47
CA GLU A 26 -21.67 -2.06 -12.33
C GLU A 26 -20.41 -1.62 -13.09
N TYR A 27 -19.22 -2.19 -12.79
CA TYR A 27 -17.96 -1.88 -13.46
C TYR A 27 -17.46 -3.04 -14.32
N THR A 28 -16.67 -2.73 -15.35
CA THR A 28 -15.87 -3.70 -16.11
C THR A 28 -14.43 -3.63 -15.64
N TYR A 29 -13.81 -4.78 -15.39
CA TYR A 29 -12.47 -4.86 -14.80
C TYR A 29 -11.44 -5.45 -15.75
N PHE A 30 -10.27 -4.82 -15.76
CA PHE A 30 -9.07 -5.30 -16.42
C PHE A 30 -7.99 -5.49 -15.35
N PHE A 31 -7.84 -6.74 -14.89
CA PHE A 31 -6.82 -7.10 -13.90
C PHE A 31 -5.55 -7.52 -14.63
N THR A 32 -4.48 -6.73 -14.48
CA THR A 32 -3.21 -6.97 -15.19
C THR A 32 -2.04 -7.08 -14.21
N ASP A 33 -1.10 -7.93 -14.60
CA ASP A 33 0.23 -8.01 -14.02
C ASP A 33 1.24 -8.00 -15.19
N ILE A 34 2.53 -8.26 -14.95
CA ILE A 34 3.58 -8.15 -15.96
C ILE A 34 3.30 -9.01 -17.22
N ALA A 35 2.59 -10.13 -17.09
CA ALA A 35 2.27 -11.01 -18.19
C ALA A 35 1.21 -10.42 -19.14
N GLU A 36 0.23 -9.69 -18.61
CA GLU A 36 -0.87 -9.08 -19.37
C GLU A 36 -0.51 -7.66 -19.82
N LEU A 37 0.22 -6.91 -19.01
CA LEU A 37 0.66 -5.54 -19.28
C LEU A 37 1.92 -5.21 -18.48
N ASP A 38 3.07 -5.16 -19.17
CA ASP A 38 4.28 -4.56 -18.55
C ASP A 38 4.12 -3.04 -18.47
N ILE A 39 3.88 -2.54 -17.25
CA ILE A 39 3.75 -1.10 -17.01
C ILE A 39 5.03 -0.31 -17.27
N CYS A 40 6.17 -0.98 -17.46
CA CYS A 40 7.45 -0.37 -17.85
C CYS A 40 7.61 -0.17 -19.37
N ASP A 41 6.63 -0.61 -20.17
CA ASP A 41 6.51 -0.32 -21.60
C ASP A 41 5.47 0.79 -21.81
N GLU A 42 5.94 2.02 -22.04
CA GLU A 42 5.08 3.19 -22.19
C GLU A 42 4.08 3.04 -23.34
N GLN A 43 4.53 2.49 -24.49
CA GLN A 43 3.65 2.34 -25.64
C GLN A 43 2.58 1.28 -25.40
N ALA A 44 2.93 0.16 -24.78
CA ALA A 44 1.97 -0.88 -24.40
C ALA A 44 0.90 -0.33 -23.44
N VAL A 45 1.30 0.52 -22.47
CA VAL A 45 0.37 1.15 -21.52
C VAL A 45 -0.59 2.10 -22.25
N LEU A 46 -0.09 2.96 -23.14
CA LEU A 46 -0.92 3.89 -23.92
C LEU A 46 -1.93 3.14 -24.80
N ASP A 47 -1.47 2.13 -25.52
CA ASP A 47 -2.31 1.33 -26.42
C ASP A 47 -3.38 0.54 -25.64
N PHE A 48 -3.00 -0.04 -24.49
CA PHE A 48 -3.92 -0.79 -23.64
C PHE A 48 -5.05 0.10 -23.10
N VAL A 49 -4.69 1.26 -22.55
CA VAL A 49 -5.64 2.22 -21.96
C VAL A 49 -6.62 2.72 -23.01
N LYS A 50 -6.11 3.07 -24.18
CA LYS A 50 -6.92 3.55 -25.31
C LYS A 50 -7.82 2.46 -25.89
N THR A 51 -7.28 1.28 -26.18
CA THR A 51 -8.02 0.18 -26.83
C THR A 51 -9.16 -0.34 -25.98
N ASN A 52 -8.97 -0.35 -24.65
CA ASN A 52 -9.97 -0.84 -23.70
C ASN A 52 -10.84 0.27 -23.13
N ASP A 53 -10.73 1.50 -23.64
CA ASP A 53 -11.51 2.66 -23.18
C ASP A 53 -11.50 2.78 -21.63
N ILE A 54 -10.30 2.78 -21.03
CA ILE A 54 -10.15 2.78 -19.58
C ILE A 54 -10.57 4.12 -18.99
N HIS A 55 -11.46 4.09 -18.00
CA HIS A 55 -12.01 5.27 -17.31
C HIS A 55 -11.32 5.52 -15.96
N VAL A 56 -10.82 4.47 -15.31
CA VAL A 56 -10.11 4.56 -14.03
C VAL A 56 -8.90 3.63 -14.07
N ILE A 57 -7.75 4.11 -13.66
CA ILE A 57 -6.55 3.29 -13.43
C ILE A 57 -6.28 3.25 -11.93
N VAL A 58 -6.18 2.05 -11.35
CA VAL A 58 -5.70 1.83 -9.97
C VAL A 58 -4.36 1.12 -10.04
N ASN A 59 -3.28 1.86 -9.78
CA ASN A 59 -1.95 1.30 -9.79
C ASN A 59 -1.58 0.69 -8.43
N CYS A 60 -1.71 -0.64 -8.33
CA CYS A 60 -1.27 -1.45 -7.19
C CYS A 60 0.15 -2.03 -7.40
N ALA A 61 0.72 -1.90 -8.61
CA ALA A 61 2.05 -2.39 -8.91
C ALA A 61 3.12 -1.49 -8.27
N ALA A 62 4.12 -2.11 -7.64
CA ALA A 62 5.28 -1.42 -7.10
C ALA A 62 6.42 -2.40 -6.79
N TYR A 63 7.65 -1.90 -6.79
CA TYR A 63 8.78 -2.58 -6.17
C TYR A 63 8.70 -2.34 -4.65
N THR A 64 8.37 -3.37 -3.87
CA THR A 64 8.09 -3.24 -2.43
C THR A 64 9.13 -3.91 -1.53
N ALA A 65 10.16 -4.54 -2.10
CA ALA A 65 11.24 -5.17 -1.33
C ALA A 65 12.22 -4.09 -0.82
N VAL A 66 11.84 -3.40 0.27
CA VAL A 66 12.48 -2.19 0.80
C VAL A 66 13.99 -2.34 0.95
N ASP A 67 14.47 -3.44 1.57
CA ASP A 67 15.91 -3.68 1.77
C ASP A 67 16.64 -3.95 0.46
N LYS A 68 16.04 -4.72 -0.46
CA LYS A 68 16.61 -4.99 -1.78
C LYS A 68 16.60 -3.78 -2.70
N ALA A 69 15.77 -2.77 -2.44
CA ALA A 69 15.74 -1.53 -3.21
C ALA A 69 17.07 -0.77 -3.09
N GLU A 70 17.77 -0.87 -1.94
CA GLU A 70 19.07 -0.22 -1.76
C GLU A 70 20.15 -0.78 -2.71
N GLU A 71 20.01 -2.03 -3.16
CA GLU A 71 20.91 -2.69 -4.12
C GLU A 71 20.38 -2.63 -5.57
N ASN A 72 19.06 -2.45 -5.77
CA ASN A 72 18.40 -2.50 -7.08
C ASN A 72 17.74 -1.16 -7.44
N VAL A 73 18.51 -0.08 -7.32
CA VAL A 73 18.02 1.30 -7.48
C VAL A 73 17.36 1.54 -8.84
N GLU A 74 17.96 1.06 -9.93
CA GLU A 74 17.44 1.26 -11.30
C GLU A 74 16.08 0.58 -11.50
N LEU A 75 15.95 -0.69 -11.12
CA LEU A 75 14.69 -1.41 -11.23
C LEU A 75 13.61 -0.79 -10.32
N CYS A 76 13.99 -0.40 -9.11
CA CYS A 76 13.10 0.28 -8.17
C CYS A 76 12.60 1.62 -8.75
N SER A 77 13.48 2.42 -9.35
CA SER A 77 13.13 3.68 -10.01
C SER A 77 12.22 3.45 -11.22
N LYS A 78 12.55 2.46 -12.06
CA LYS A 78 11.78 2.13 -13.23
C LYS A 78 10.33 1.77 -12.88
N LEU A 79 10.12 0.92 -11.86
CA LEU A 79 8.78 0.50 -11.45
C LEU A 79 8.03 1.55 -10.61
N ASN A 80 8.72 2.20 -9.66
CA ASN A 80 8.06 3.10 -8.71
C ASN A 80 7.93 4.54 -9.19
N ALA A 81 8.69 4.96 -10.22
CA ALA A 81 8.68 6.32 -10.74
C ALA A 81 8.32 6.35 -12.24
N ASP A 82 9.14 5.76 -13.12
CA ASP A 82 8.96 5.90 -14.57
C ASP A 82 7.64 5.27 -15.04
N ALA A 83 7.35 4.04 -14.62
CA ALA A 83 6.11 3.34 -14.95
C ALA A 83 4.86 4.09 -14.44
N VAL A 84 4.96 4.74 -13.27
CA VAL A 84 3.88 5.60 -12.76
C VAL A 84 3.67 6.80 -13.69
N GLY A 85 4.74 7.39 -14.20
CA GLY A 85 4.68 8.46 -15.22
C GLY A 85 4.00 7.99 -16.52
N TYR A 86 4.27 6.76 -16.97
CA TYR A 86 3.64 6.19 -18.17
C TYR A 86 2.12 5.99 -17.97
N LEU A 87 1.72 5.41 -16.83
CA LEU A 87 0.32 5.26 -16.46
C LEU A 87 -0.41 6.60 -16.35
N ALA A 88 0.25 7.61 -15.75
CA ALA A 88 -0.31 8.95 -15.59
C ALA A 88 -0.54 9.64 -16.95
N ARG A 89 0.44 9.55 -17.89
CA ARG A 89 0.26 10.09 -19.25
C ARG A 89 -0.84 9.37 -20.02
N ALA A 90 -0.92 8.06 -19.89
CA ALA A 90 -1.99 7.27 -20.51
C ALA A 90 -3.37 7.65 -19.94
N ALA A 91 -3.48 7.83 -18.63
CA ALA A 91 -4.69 8.29 -17.97
C ALA A 91 -5.12 9.67 -18.48
N GLU A 92 -4.19 10.65 -18.53
CA GLU A 92 -4.49 12.01 -19.03
C GLU A 92 -4.93 11.99 -20.49
N ALA A 93 -4.21 11.26 -21.36
CA ALA A 93 -4.53 11.14 -22.78
C ALA A 93 -5.93 10.54 -23.04
N ASN A 94 -6.37 9.61 -22.18
CA ASN A 94 -7.70 8.98 -22.25
C ASN A 94 -8.75 9.65 -21.36
N GLN A 95 -8.43 10.77 -20.72
CA GLN A 95 -9.28 11.45 -19.75
C GLN A 95 -9.73 10.57 -18.59
N ALA A 96 -8.94 9.56 -18.23
CA ALA A 96 -9.20 8.64 -17.13
C ALA A 96 -8.81 9.23 -15.78
N GLU A 97 -9.48 8.78 -14.73
CA GLU A 97 -9.09 9.01 -13.34
C GLU A 97 -7.88 8.10 -13.00
N PHE A 98 -6.92 8.60 -12.22
CA PHE A 98 -5.73 7.83 -11.84
C PHE A 98 -5.56 7.76 -10.34
N ILE A 99 -5.55 6.56 -9.76
CA ILE A 99 -5.30 6.31 -8.33
C ILE A 99 -3.95 5.61 -8.21
N GLN A 100 -2.97 6.31 -7.61
CA GLN A 100 -1.62 5.81 -7.34
C GLN A 100 -1.48 5.43 -5.88
N ILE A 101 -1.10 4.19 -5.60
CA ILE A 101 -0.78 3.76 -4.24
C ILE A 101 0.67 4.14 -3.90
N SER A 102 0.85 4.85 -2.80
CA SER A 102 2.13 5.30 -2.28
C SER A 102 2.36 4.81 -0.83
N THR A 103 3.31 5.40 -0.12
CA THR A 103 3.84 4.89 1.14
C THR A 103 4.09 6.00 2.16
N ASP A 104 4.07 5.63 3.45
CA ASP A 104 4.57 6.40 4.58
C ASP A 104 6.09 6.66 4.53
N TYR A 105 6.87 5.86 3.79
CA TYR A 105 8.32 6.02 3.61
C TYR A 105 8.72 7.30 2.86
N VAL A 106 7.77 8.10 2.39
CA VAL A 106 8.04 9.44 1.86
C VAL A 106 8.40 10.44 2.97
N PHE A 107 8.15 10.11 4.23
CA PHE A 107 8.50 10.91 5.41
C PHE A 107 9.80 10.43 6.05
N ASP A 108 10.45 11.32 6.83
CA ASP A 108 11.73 11.03 7.49
C ASP A 108 11.61 10.20 8.78
N GLY A 109 10.41 10.11 9.35
CA GLY A 109 10.15 9.37 10.58
C GLY A 109 10.50 10.09 11.87
N THR A 110 10.67 11.42 11.84
CA THR A 110 11.06 12.22 13.01
C THR A 110 9.89 12.90 13.73
N ALA A 111 8.68 12.83 13.19
CA ALA A 111 7.50 13.40 13.82
C ALA A 111 7.12 12.68 15.13
N HIS A 112 6.32 13.34 15.92
CA HIS A 112 5.73 12.83 17.17
C HIS A 112 4.20 13.01 17.20
N VAL A 113 3.65 13.47 16.09
CA VAL A 113 2.21 13.55 15.79
C VAL A 113 1.94 12.95 14.42
N PRO A 114 0.72 12.50 14.12
CA PRO A 114 0.42 11.92 12.81
C PRO A 114 0.73 12.86 11.64
N TYR A 115 1.43 12.35 10.64
CA TYR A 115 1.77 13.09 9.42
C TYR A 115 0.50 13.45 8.65
N LYS A 116 0.35 14.74 8.31
CA LYS A 116 -0.67 15.22 7.39
C LYS A 116 -0.15 15.19 5.96
N GLU A 117 -1.06 15.21 4.98
CA GLU A 117 -0.69 15.22 3.56
C GLU A 117 0.09 16.46 3.14
N THR A 118 0.00 17.54 3.92
CA THR A 118 0.70 18.82 3.71
C THR A 118 2.09 18.88 4.33
N GLU A 119 2.47 17.89 5.15
CA GLU A 119 3.80 17.86 5.76
C GLU A 119 4.89 17.66 4.68
N PRO A 120 6.05 18.31 4.83
CA PRO A 120 7.17 18.12 3.91
C PRO A 120 7.63 16.68 3.85
N THR A 121 7.82 16.16 2.65
CA THR A 121 8.39 14.83 2.42
C THR A 121 9.91 14.87 2.47
N CYS A 122 10.52 13.87 3.13
CA CYS A 122 11.98 13.72 3.25
C CYS A 122 12.37 12.24 3.37
N PRO A 123 12.29 11.46 2.28
CA PRO A 123 12.51 10.02 2.31
C PRO A 123 13.97 9.65 2.59
N ASN A 124 14.19 8.68 3.51
CA ASN A 124 15.51 8.23 3.94
C ASN A 124 16.01 6.95 3.24
N SER A 125 15.21 6.34 2.36
CA SER A 125 15.53 5.08 1.65
C SER A 125 15.34 5.23 0.15
N VAL A 126 15.96 4.34 -0.65
CA VAL A 126 15.72 4.25 -2.11
C VAL A 126 14.24 4.00 -2.39
N TYR A 127 13.62 3.08 -1.64
CA TYR A 127 12.19 2.82 -1.78
C TYR A 127 11.35 4.09 -1.60
N GLY A 128 11.56 4.82 -0.50
CA GLY A 128 10.83 6.07 -0.24
C GLY A 128 11.06 7.13 -1.32
N ARG A 129 12.32 7.33 -1.74
CA ARG A 129 12.66 8.31 -2.81
C ARG A 129 12.00 7.96 -4.14
N THR A 130 12.03 6.70 -4.55
CA THR A 130 11.42 6.27 -5.82
C THR A 130 9.90 6.32 -5.80
N LYS A 131 9.26 5.99 -4.66
CA LYS A 131 7.81 6.17 -4.48
C LYS A 131 7.41 7.65 -4.53
N LEU A 132 8.18 8.53 -3.89
CA LEU A 132 7.93 9.99 -3.95
C LEU A 132 8.09 10.54 -5.38
N ALA A 133 9.09 10.09 -6.13
CA ALA A 133 9.25 10.46 -7.53
C ALA A 133 8.02 10.02 -8.37
N GLY A 134 7.48 8.83 -8.10
CA GLY A 134 6.22 8.37 -8.71
C GLY A 134 5.02 9.25 -8.37
N GLU A 135 4.87 9.70 -7.10
CA GLU A 135 3.83 10.69 -6.74
C GLU A 135 3.96 11.97 -7.58
N GLN A 136 5.19 12.49 -7.70
CA GLN A 136 5.48 13.70 -8.47
C GLN A 136 5.15 13.51 -9.96
N HIS A 137 5.51 12.37 -10.55
CA HIS A 137 5.15 12.04 -11.94
C HIS A 137 3.62 11.95 -12.12
N ALA A 138 2.91 11.27 -11.20
CA ALA A 138 1.47 11.15 -11.26
C ALA A 138 0.77 12.53 -11.25
N LEU A 139 1.15 13.40 -10.32
CA LEU A 139 0.57 14.74 -10.18
C LEU A 139 0.98 15.70 -11.31
N THR A 140 2.17 15.48 -11.92
CA THR A 140 2.65 16.31 -13.03
C THR A 140 1.97 15.95 -14.35
N TYR A 141 1.75 14.64 -14.59
CA TYR A 141 1.31 14.17 -15.91
C TYR A 141 -0.20 13.85 -15.97
N CYS A 142 -0.90 13.81 -14.85
CA CYS A 142 -2.34 13.56 -14.83
C CYS A 142 -3.08 14.54 -13.91
N THR A 143 -3.93 15.38 -14.50
CA THR A 143 -4.75 16.38 -13.77
C THR A 143 -5.81 15.74 -12.88
N ARG A 144 -6.14 14.46 -13.12
CA ARG A 144 -7.11 13.65 -12.36
C ARG A 144 -6.44 12.61 -11.47
N ALA A 145 -5.16 12.86 -11.07
CA ALA A 145 -4.42 11.93 -10.21
C ALA A 145 -4.77 12.09 -8.74
N MET A 146 -5.03 10.97 -8.09
CA MET A 146 -5.16 10.80 -6.65
C MET A 146 -4.02 9.92 -6.15
N ILE A 147 -3.29 10.38 -5.16
CA ILE A 147 -2.28 9.60 -4.46
C ILE A 147 -2.85 9.11 -3.14
N ILE A 148 -2.75 7.82 -2.85
CA ILE A 148 -3.08 7.27 -1.53
C ILE A 148 -1.80 6.73 -0.90
N ARG A 149 -1.27 7.43 0.11
CA ARG A 149 -0.17 6.93 0.95
C ARG A 149 -0.72 5.96 1.98
N THR A 150 -0.10 4.80 2.09
CA THR A 150 -0.47 3.76 3.06
C THR A 150 0.75 3.24 3.79
N ALA A 151 0.56 2.45 4.85
CA ALA A 151 1.62 1.92 5.69
C ALA A 151 1.35 0.47 6.06
N TRP A 152 2.40 -0.34 6.24
CA TRP A 152 2.36 -1.68 6.83
C TRP A 152 1.26 -2.59 6.25
N LEU A 153 1.18 -2.63 4.91
CA LEU A 153 0.13 -3.36 4.20
C LEU A 153 0.25 -4.87 4.40
N TYR A 154 -0.86 -5.51 4.75
CA TYR A 154 -0.98 -6.95 4.87
C TYR A 154 -2.30 -7.45 4.30
N SER A 155 -2.36 -8.73 3.95
CA SER A 155 -3.53 -9.39 3.36
C SER A 155 -3.46 -10.90 3.60
N THR A 156 -4.56 -11.59 3.30
CA THR A 156 -4.58 -13.04 3.14
C THR A 156 -3.77 -13.51 1.92
N PHE A 157 -3.49 -12.61 0.98
CA PHE A 157 -2.72 -12.86 -0.24
C PHE A 157 -1.24 -12.47 -0.07
N GLY A 158 -0.38 -13.02 -0.92
CA GLY A 158 1.05 -12.69 -0.98
C GLY A 158 1.82 -13.02 0.31
N ASN A 159 3.05 -12.57 0.37
CA ASN A 159 3.90 -12.65 1.56
C ASN A 159 3.84 -11.33 2.33
N ASN A 160 3.69 -11.38 3.65
CA ASN A 160 3.62 -10.19 4.50
C ASN A 160 4.06 -10.49 5.93
N PHE A 161 4.11 -9.44 6.74
CA PHE A 161 4.57 -9.52 8.12
C PHE A 161 3.66 -10.43 8.97
N VAL A 162 2.34 -10.38 8.80
CA VAL A 162 1.37 -11.20 9.57
C VAL A 162 1.66 -12.68 9.37
N LYS A 163 1.74 -13.13 8.11
CA LYS A 163 2.06 -14.52 7.78
C LYS A 163 3.43 -14.96 8.28
N THR A 164 4.41 -14.05 8.19
CA THR A 164 5.76 -14.30 8.69
C THR A 164 5.77 -14.50 10.20
N MET A 165 5.09 -13.64 10.97
CA MET A 165 5.01 -13.77 12.43
C MET A 165 4.24 -15.01 12.85
N ILE A 166 3.18 -15.39 12.15
CA ILE A 166 2.46 -16.65 12.41
C ILE A 166 3.37 -17.85 12.18
N ARG A 167 4.09 -17.90 11.04
CA ARG A 167 5.01 -18.99 10.73
C ARG A 167 6.14 -19.11 11.78
N LEU A 168 6.84 -18.00 12.03
CA LEU A 168 7.94 -17.97 12.99
C LEU A 168 7.48 -18.28 14.41
N GLY A 169 6.29 -17.82 14.79
CA GLY A 169 5.70 -18.12 16.11
C GLY A 169 5.36 -19.61 16.31
N LYS A 170 5.09 -20.35 15.21
CA LYS A 170 4.90 -21.82 15.25
C LYS A 170 6.22 -22.59 15.24
N GLU A 171 7.28 -22.01 14.67
CA GLU A 171 8.58 -22.67 14.46
C GLU A 171 9.62 -22.39 15.55
N ARG A 172 9.44 -21.35 16.39
CA ARG A 172 10.45 -20.88 17.34
C ARG A 172 9.92 -20.70 18.75
N ASP A 173 10.76 -20.92 19.74
CA ASP A 173 10.42 -20.69 21.15
C ASP A 173 10.46 -19.20 21.52
N SER A 174 11.23 -18.39 20.80
CA SER A 174 11.27 -16.94 21.02
C SER A 174 11.58 -16.15 19.75
N LEU A 175 11.04 -14.91 19.68
CA LEU A 175 11.27 -13.93 18.62
C LEU A 175 11.62 -12.58 19.23
N GLY A 176 12.68 -11.93 18.71
CA GLY A 176 12.93 -10.52 18.96
C GLY A 176 12.22 -9.67 17.90
N VAL A 177 11.46 -8.66 18.32
CA VAL A 177 10.72 -7.77 17.42
C VAL A 177 10.85 -6.33 17.86
N ILE A 178 11.07 -5.43 16.90
CA ILE A 178 11.31 -3.99 17.15
C ILE A 178 10.07 -3.33 17.78
N PHE A 179 10.28 -2.60 18.88
CA PHE A 179 9.21 -1.91 19.60
C PHE A 179 9.24 -0.39 19.46
N ASP A 180 10.36 0.19 19.01
CA ASP A 180 10.60 1.64 18.89
C ASP A 180 10.38 2.18 17.45
N GLN A 181 9.76 1.39 16.59
CA GLN A 181 9.19 1.83 15.31
C GLN A 181 7.66 1.81 15.43
N ILE A 182 7.07 2.99 15.32
CA ILE A 182 5.65 3.24 15.57
C ILE A 182 4.94 3.60 14.28
N GLY A 183 3.87 2.87 13.98
CA GLY A 183 3.07 3.08 12.78
C GLY A 183 1.65 2.54 12.93
N THR A 184 0.99 2.32 11.82
CA THR A 184 -0.34 1.70 11.80
C THR A 184 -0.40 0.63 10.70
N PRO A 185 -0.76 -0.61 11.04
CA PRO A 185 -1.01 -1.65 10.04
C PRO A 185 -2.20 -1.28 9.14
N THR A 186 -2.16 -1.71 7.88
CA THR A 186 -3.24 -1.55 6.93
C THR A 186 -3.66 -2.90 6.36
N TYR A 187 -4.89 -3.31 6.61
CA TYR A 187 -5.47 -4.46 5.93
C TYR A 187 -5.81 -4.07 4.49
N ALA A 188 -5.24 -4.76 3.52
CA ALA A 188 -5.41 -4.43 2.11
C ALA A 188 -6.87 -4.48 1.64
N ARG A 189 -7.72 -5.29 2.27
CA ARG A 189 -9.16 -5.32 2.01
C ARG A 189 -9.85 -4.03 2.40
N ASP A 190 -9.47 -3.42 3.52
CA ASP A 190 -10.05 -2.13 3.94
C ASP A 190 -9.61 -1.00 3.02
N LEU A 191 -8.34 -1.01 2.58
CA LEU A 191 -7.86 -0.09 1.55
C LEU A 191 -8.60 -0.28 0.22
N ALA A 192 -8.86 -1.53 -0.19
CA ALA A 192 -9.63 -1.83 -1.39
C ALA A 192 -11.08 -1.34 -1.29
N ARG A 193 -11.74 -1.52 -0.13
CA ARG A 193 -13.08 -0.95 0.14
C ARG A 193 -13.08 0.57 0.02
N ALA A 194 -12.06 1.23 0.57
CA ALA A 194 -11.91 2.69 0.47
C ALA A 194 -11.71 3.14 -0.99
N ILE A 195 -10.91 2.42 -1.77
CA ILE A 195 -10.70 2.72 -3.21
C ILE A 195 -12.01 2.57 -3.97
N TYR A 196 -12.82 1.52 -3.74
CA TYR A 196 -14.13 1.38 -4.37
C TYR A 196 -15.09 2.50 -3.97
N ALA A 197 -15.09 2.93 -2.70
CA ALA A 197 -15.89 4.06 -2.26
C ALA A 197 -15.49 5.36 -2.96
N VAL A 198 -14.19 5.60 -3.18
CA VAL A 198 -13.67 6.72 -3.96
C VAL A 198 -14.12 6.64 -5.42
N ILE A 199 -13.99 5.48 -6.08
CA ILE A 199 -14.41 5.30 -7.49
C ILE A 199 -15.91 5.53 -7.66
N GLY A 200 -16.72 5.06 -6.71
CA GLY A 200 -18.18 5.23 -6.73
C GLY A 200 -18.63 6.67 -6.59
N GLN A 201 -17.91 7.48 -5.82
CA GLN A 201 -18.21 8.91 -5.62
C GLN A 201 -17.56 9.83 -6.66
N GLY A 202 -16.58 9.31 -7.43
CA GLY A 202 -15.71 10.08 -8.32
C GLY A 202 -14.40 10.48 -7.64
N VAL A 203 -13.31 10.29 -8.34
CA VAL A 203 -11.96 10.59 -7.84
C VAL A 203 -11.77 12.10 -7.70
N VAL A 204 -11.39 12.55 -6.51
CA VAL A 204 -10.99 13.94 -6.25
C VAL A 204 -9.46 14.00 -6.24
N PRO A 205 -8.83 14.75 -7.18
CA PRO A 205 -7.37 14.81 -7.30
C PRO A 205 -6.69 15.33 -6.03
N GLY A 206 -5.47 14.84 -5.79
CA GLY A 206 -4.63 15.26 -4.68
C GLY A 206 -4.02 14.11 -3.89
N VAL A 207 -3.34 14.44 -2.80
CA VAL A 207 -2.71 13.47 -1.90
C VAL A 207 -3.65 13.17 -0.73
N TYR A 208 -3.77 11.90 -0.39
CA TYR A 208 -4.57 11.36 0.72
C TYR A 208 -3.79 10.31 1.48
N HIS A 209 -4.14 10.12 2.74
CA HIS A 209 -3.60 9.08 3.60
C HIS A 209 -4.66 8.04 3.92
N PHE A 210 -4.27 6.76 3.92
CA PHE A 210 -5.12 5.66 4.39
C PHE A 210 -4.28 4.61 5.13
N SER A 211 -4.65 4.31 6.36
CA SER A 211 -4.28 3.12 7.13
C SER A 211 -5.45 2.81 8.07
N ASN A 212 -5.47 1.64 8.69
CA ASN A 212 -6.49 1.38 9.71
C ASN A 212 -6.37 2.37 10.87
N GLU A 213 -7.38 2.51 11.73
CA GLU A 213 -7.30 3.39 12.90
C GLU A 213 -6.44 2.77 14.01
N GLY A 214 -5.90 3.63 14.88
CA GLY A 214 -5.04 3.25 15.98
C GLY A 214 -3.55 3.33 15.64
N VAL A 215 -2.72 2.93 16.59
CA VAL A 215 -1.26 3.02 16.53
C VAL A 215 -0.65 1.84 17.27
N CYS A 216 0.44 1.27 16.76
CA CYS A 216 1.19 0.22 17.45
C CYS A 216 2.65 0.19 16.98
N SER A 217 3.50 -0.54 17.72
CA SER A 217 4.83 -0.95 17.26
C SER A 217 4.75 -2.29 16.52
N TRP A 218 5.84 -2.68 15.83
CA TRP A 218 5.95 -4.03 15.28
C TRP A 218 5.87 -5.11 16.36
N TYR A 219 6.38 -4.81 17.56
CA TYR A 219 6.26 -5.69 18.72
C TYR A 219 4.80 -5.87 19.14
N ASP A 220 4.04 -4.78 19.31
CA ASP A 220 2.62 -4.85 19.68
C ASP A 220 1.81 -5.59 18.59
N PHE A 221 2.09 -5.30 17.33
CA PHE A 221 1.45 -5.97 16.20
C PHE A 221 1.72 -7.48 16.24
N THR A 222 2.98 -7.91 16.50
CA THR A 222 3.32 -9.33 16.65
C THR A 222 2.61 -9.98 17.84
N LYS A 223 2.51 -9.29 18.97
CA LYS A 223 1.78 -9.77 20.14
C LYS A 223 0.30 -10.00 19.82
N ALA A 224 -0.33 -9.07 19.10
CA ALA A 224 -1.72 -9.21 18.66
C ALA A 224 -1.89 -10.37 17.65
N ILE A 225 -0.97 -10.50 16.67
CA ILE A 225 -0.96 -11.60 15.70
C ILE A 225 -0.92 -12.96 16.42
N HIS A 226 0.03 -13.15 17.35
CA HIS A 226 0.17 -14.40 18.09
C HIS A 226 -1.07 -14.71 18.92
N ARG A 227 -1.61 -13.72 19.64
CA ARG A 227 -2.83 -13.88 20.43
C ARG A 227 -4.01 -14.29 19.58
N LEU A 228 -4.25 -13.62 18.45
CA LEU A 228 -5.37 -13.90 17.56
C LEU A 228 -5.21 -15.22 16.80
N ALA A 229 -3.99 -15.63 16.51
CA ALA A 229 -3.66 -16.92 15.87
C ALA A 229 -3.53 -18.09 16.87
N GLY A 230 -3.76 -17.87 18.17
CA GLY A 230 -3.67 -18.90 19.20
C GLY A 230 -2.24 -19.41 19.45
N ILE A 231 -1.22 -18.63 19.14
CA ILE A 231 0.19 -18.98 19.33
C ILE A 231 0.62 -18.58 20.74
N THR A 232 0.82 -19.57 21.62
CA THR A 232 1.16 -19.37 23.05
C THR A 232 2.58 -19.79 23.42
N ALA A 233 3.21 -20.66 22.63
CA ALA A 233 4.51 -21.25 22.95
C ALA A 233 5.69 -20.28 22.67
N CYS A 234 5.54 -19.38 21.69
CA CYS A 234 6.62 -18.48 21.29
C CYS A 234 6.64 -17.20 22.12
N GLN A 235 7.75 -16.95 22.82
CA GLN A 235 7.96 -15.72 23.58
C GLN A 235 8.39 -14.58 22.64
N VAL A 236 7.59 -13.53 22.51
CA VAL A 236 7.97 -12.32 21.79
C VAL A 236 8.69 -11.34 22.74
N LYS A 237 9.93 -10.95 22.38
CA LYS A 237 10.78 -10.02 23.14
C LYS A 237 10.91 -8.69 22.40
N PRO A 238 10.80 -7.54 23.08
CA PRO A 238 11.02 -6.25 22.43
C PRO A 238 12.53 -6.07 22.13
N LEU A 239 12.81 -5.49 20.96
CA LEU A 239 14.15 -5.06 20.52
C LEU A 239 14.12 -3.56 20.16
N HIS A 240 15.22 -2.87 20.40
CA HIS A 240 15.48 -1.58 19.79
C HIS A 240 15.85 -1.73 18.30
N THR A 241 15.61 -0.69 17.52
CA THR A 241 15.99 -0.66 16.09
C THR A 241 17.47 -0.95 15.89
N GLU A 242 18.33 -0.47 16.77
CA GLU A 242 19.80 -0.66 16.73
C GLU A 242 20.22 -2.12 16.92
N GLU A 243 19.40 -2.93 17.60
CA GLU A 243 19.66 -4.38 17.82
C GLU A 243 19.31 -5.22 16.58
N TYR A 244 18.63 -4.63 15.59
CA TYR A 244 18.26 -5.32 14.34
C TYR A 244 18.58 -4.46 13.11
N PRO A 245 19.87 -4.31 12.77
CA PRO A 245 20.29 -3.48 11.64
C PRO A 245 19.76 -4.04 10.32
N THR A 246 19.27 -3.14 9.46
CA THR A 246 18.72 -3.47 8.12
C THR A 246 19.34 -2.56 7.07
N PRO A 247 19.47 -3.03 5.79
CA PRO A 247 20.02 -2.21 4.69
C PRO A 247 19.30 -0.88 4.52
N ALA A 248 17.98 -0.89 4.50
CA ALA A 248 17.19 0.31 4.40
C ALA A 248 16.90 0.91 5.79
N LYS A 249 17.05 2.23 5.90
CA LYS A 249 16.66 2.95 7.11
C LYS A 249 15.13 3.04 7.20
N ARG A 250 14.56 2.51 8.27
CA ARG A 250 13.13 2.56 8.56
C ARG A 250 12.77 3.76 9.43
N PRO A 251 11.62 4.42 9.22
CA PRO A 251 11.17 5.51 10.06
C PRO A 251 10.84 5.02 11.48
N HIS A 252 11.23 5.78 12.52
CA HIS A 252 10.82 5.49 13.89
C HIS A 252 9.34 5.80 14.12
N TYR A 253 8.80 6.79 13.40
CA TYR A 253 7.40 7.17 13.48
C TYR A 253 6.83 7.34 12.07
N SER A 254 5.74 6.63 11.75
CA SER A 254 5.14 6.66 10.42
C SER A 254 3.60 6.71 10.46
N VAL A 255 3.03 7.15 11.57
CA VAL A 255 1.56 7.27 11.70
C VAL A 255 1.04 8.35 10.76
N LEU A 256 0.04 7.99 9.95
CA LEU A 256 -0.61 8.89 8.98
C LEU A 256 -1.90 9.47 9.55
N ASP A 257 -2.14 10.78 9.37
CA ASP A 257 -3.44 11.40 9.60
C ASP A 257 -4.39 11.06 8.44
N LYS A 258 -5.54 10.48 8.73
CA LYS A 258 -6.54 10.03 7.76
C LYS A 258 -7.77 10.96 7.69
N SER A 259 -7.72 12.10 8.37
CA SER A 259 -8.87 13.01 8.47
C SER A 259 -9.36 13.49 7.12
N LYS A 260 -8.44 13.74 6.17
CA LYS A 260 -8.77 14.25 4.84
C LYS A 260 -9.61 13.25 4.03
N ILE A 261 -9.19 11.98 3.94
CA ILE A 261 -9.93 10.97 3.17
C ILE A 261 -11.30 10.68 3.80
N LYS A 262 -11.36 10.64 5.16
CA LYS A 262 -12.62 10.45 5.89
C LYS A 262 -13.61 11.58 5.63
N MET A 263 -13.17 12.82 5.71
CA MET A 263 -14.02 13.99 5.48
C MET A 263 -14.47 14.10 4.01
N MET A 264 -13.57 13.80 3.07
CA MET A 264 -13.86 13.96 1.64
C MET A 264 -14.85 12.92 1.13
N PHE A 265 -14.74 11.67 1.58
CA PHE A 265 -15.48 10.54 1.03
C PHE A 265 -16.42 9.85 2.03
N GLY A 266 -16.54 10.38 3.25
CA GLY A 266 -17.39 9.76 4.30
C GLY A 266 -16.95 8.36 4.69
N ILE A 267 -15.67 8.02 4.54
CA ILE A 267 -15.13 6.68 4.79
C ILE A 267 -14.98 6.46 6.29
N GLU A 268 -15.60 5.41 6.81
CA GLU A 268 -15.31 4.86 8.14
C GLU A 268 -14.15 3.87 8.04
N ILE A 269 -13.14 4.07 8.87
CA ILE A 269 -11.93 3.25 8.86
C ILE A 269 -11.93 2.37 10.12
N PRO A 270 -11.89 1.03 9.97
CA PRO A 270 -11.86 0.12 11.11
C PRO A 270 -10.58 0.27 11.95
N TYR A 271 -10.66 -0.09 13.23
CA TYR A 271 -9.51 -0.19 14.11
C TYR A 271 -8.60 -1.35 13.66
N TRP A 272 -7.27 -1.14 13.67
CA TRP A 272 -6.32 -2.08 13.08
C TRP A 272 -6.41 -3.51 13.62
N GLU A 273 -6.73 -3.67 14.90
CA GLU A 273 -6.80 -5.01 15.50
C GLU A 273 -8.08 -5.76 15.09
N GLU A 274 -9.18 -5.05 14.82
CA GLU A 274 -10.42 -5.64 14.28
C GLU A 274 -10.18 -6.17 12.86
N SER A 275 -9.52 -5.37 12.03
CA SER A 275 -9.11 -5.75 10.68
C SER A 275 -8.10 -6.90 10.69
N LEU A 276 -7.17 -6.92 11.64
CA LEU A 276 -6.24 -8.03 11.83
C LEU A 276 -6.98 -9.32 12.17
N LYS A 277 -7.97 -9.25 13.05
CA LYS A 277 -8.82 -10.41 13.40
C LYS A 277 -9.58 -10.93 12.20
N GLU A 278 -10.16 -10.04 11.38
CA GLU A 278 -10.83 -10.42 10.11
C GLU A 278 -9.87 -11.17 9.20
N CYS A 279 -8.66 -10.61 8.98
CA CYS A 279 -7.64 -11.21 8.14
C CYS A 279 -7.20 -12.60 8.66
N ILE A 280 -6.91 -12.72 9.94
CA ILE A 280 -6.46 -13.99 10.55
C ILE A 280 -7.55 -15.05 10.44
N ASN A 281 -8.80 -14.72 10.68
CA ASN A 281 -9.93 -15.65 10.53
C ASN A 281 -10.12 -16.13 9.08
N ALA A 282 -9.75 -15.30 8.10
CA ALA A 282 -9.83 -15.65 6.69
C ALA A 282 -8.60 -16.45 6.19
N LEU A 283 -7.52 -16.56 6.99
CA LEU A 283 -6.37 -17.41 6.70
C LEU A 283 -6.74 -18.86 7.08
N SER A 284 -6.74 -19.75 6.08
CA SER A 284 -6.81 -21.20 6.33
C SER A 284 -5.46 -21.67 6.87
N PHE A 285 -5.40 -22.21 8.08
CA PHE A 285 -4.19 -22.73 8.73
C PHE A 285 -4.08 -24.27 8.65
#